data_dae12cb663a23baff42c413373aabac9
#
_entry.id   dae12cb663a23baff42c413373aabac9
#
_cell.length_a   1.000
_cell.length_b   1.000
_cell.length_c   1.000
_cell.angle_alpha   90.00
_cell.angle_beta   90.00
_cell.angle_gamma   90.00
#
_symmetry.space_group_name_H-M   'P 1'
#
loop_
_entity.id
_entity.type
_entity.pdbx_description
1 polymer ?
#
loop_
_entity_poly.entity_id
_entity_poly.type
_entity_poly.pdbx_seq_one_letter_code
_entity_poly.pdbx_strand_id
1 'polypeptide(L)'
;LAGVMTLPNLAQARPVTLTTQLKNYGGDGAYLAIYVTDTNGLYKKTLWVSGKKSKYYKHLRDWARGSGLKAAEFDGVSGASVGSGKTLKVTVELADVLIDSGHEIRIDSAVEDGRDNAADVRVPLTTQGAGKPAAGRGYVQSFTYGM
;
A
#
# COMPACT_ATOMS: atom_id res chain seq x y z
N LEU A 1 -27.63 -28.35 22.24
CA LEU A 1 -26.93 -27.11 22.40
C LEU A 1 -26.45 -26.60 21.06
N ALA A 2 -26.98 -25.49 20.66
CA ALA A 2 -26.46 -24.84 19.47
C ALA A 2 -25.05 -24.38 19.77
N GLY A 3 -24.07 -24.96 19.10
CA GLY A 3 -22.71 -24.47 19.15
C GLY A 3 -22.70 -23.02 18.72
N VAL A 4 -21.89 -22.21 19.40
CA VAL A 4 -21.63 -20.86 18.94
C VAL A 4 -20.90 -21.01 17.64
N MET A 5 -21.57 -20.70 16.54
CA MET A 5 -20.90 -20.61 15.26
C MET A 5 -20.09 -19.32 15.23
N THR A 6 -18.81 -19.45 15.42
CA THR A 6 -17.90 -18.37 15.06
C THR A 6 -17.85 -18.28 13.54
N LEU A 7 -18.68 -17.45 12.98
CA LEU A 7 -18.51 -17.10 11.58
C LEU A 7 -17.16 -16.41 11.42
N PRO A 8 -16.41 -16.69 10.32
CA PRO A 8 -15.22 -15.90 10.05
C PRO A 8 -15.65 -14.45 10.06
N ASN A 9 -15.17 -13.72 11.03
CA ASN A 9 -15.54 -12.34 11.17
C ASN A 9 -14.75 -11.53 10.14
N LEU A 10 -15.41 -11.18 9.03
CA LEU A 10 -14.78 -10.35 7.99
C LEU A 10 -14.38 -8.98 8.53
N ALA A 11 -14.94 -8.58 9.68
CA ALA A 11 -14.55 -7.33 10.33
C ALA A 11 -13.32 -7.49 11.22
N GLN A 12 -12.82 -8.72 11.45
CA GLN A 12 -11.58 -8.89 12.18
C GLN A 12 -10.42 -8.30 11.41
N ALA A 13 -9.70 -7.42 12.08
CA ALA A 13 -8.55 -6.74 11.51
C ALA A 13 -7.47 -6.67 12.56
N ARG A 14 -6.25 -6.49 12.08
CA ARG A 14 -5.09 -6.28 12.95
C ARG A 14 -4.31 -5.07 12.48
N PRO A 15 -3.59 -4.40 13.39
CA PRO A 15 -2.68 -3.35 12.98
C PRO A 15 -1.50 -3.93 12.22
N VAL A 16 -1.17 -3.31 11.10
CA VAL A 16 0.00 -3.65 10.29
C VAL A 16 0.81 -2.40 10.10
N THR A 17 2.09 -2.45 10.41
CA THR A 17 2.99 -1.33 10.22
C THR A 17 3.67 -1.45 8.87
N LEU A 18 3.50 -0.42 8.05
CA LEU A 18 4.08 -0.33 6.72
C LEU A 18 5.27 0.63 6.78
N THR A 19 6.45 0.15 6.44
CA THR A 19 7.67 0.95 6.42
C THR A 19 8.22 1.00 5.01
N THR A 20 8.22 2.19 4.42
CA THR A 20 8.67 2.41 3.03
C THR A 20 9.81 3.41 3.05
N GLN A 21 10.99 2.97 2.72
CA GLN A 21 12.16 3.83 2.60
C GLN A 21 12.36 4.19 1.14
N LEU A 22 12.47 5.48 0.85
CA LEU A 22 12.72 5.95 -0.51
C LEU A 22 14.22 6.02 -0.79
N LYS A 23 14.56 5.83 -2.06
CA LYS A 23 15.90 6.11 -2.56
C LYS A 23 16.18 7.61 -2.45
N ASN A 24 17.42 7.98 -2.36
CA ASN A 24 17.82 9.38 -2.44
C ASN A 24 17.93 9.76 -3.93
N TYR A 25 16.78 10.03 -4.55
CA TYR A 25 16.71 10.34 -5.97
C TYR A 25 16.90 11.83 -6.28
N GLY A 26 16.87 12.70 -5.24
CA GLY A 26 17.20 14.11 -5.36
C GLY A 26 16.13 15.00 -5.98
N GLY A 27 14.86 14.60 -5.92
CA GLY A 27 13.76 15.37 -6.49
C GLY A 27 12.71 15.75 -5.46
N ASP A 28 11.55 16.14 -5.97
CA ASP A 28 10.39 16.51 -5.16
C ASP A 28 9.88 15.32 -4.35
N GLY A 29 9.03 15.58 -3.37
CA GLY A 29 8.42 14.53 -2.56
C GLY A 29 7.64 13.54 -3.40
N ALA A 30 7.72 12.26 -3.03
CA ALA A 30 7.04 11.21 -3.77
C ALA A 30 5.60 11.05 -3.31
N TYR A 31 4.73 10.81 -4.29
CA TYR A 31 3.39 10.29 -4.10
C TYR A 31 3.49 8.77 -4.08
N LEU A 32 2.83 8.15 -3.12
CA LEU A 32 2.81 6.70 -2.98
C LEU A 32 1.39 6.23 -2.77
N ALA A 33 1.01 5.13 -3.40
CA ALA A 33 -0.19 4.41 -3.05
C ALA A 33 0.20 3.00 -2.64
N ILE A 34 -0.16 2.60 -1.43
CA ILE A 34 0.05 1.25 -0.90
C ILE A 34 -1.31 0.58 -0.86
N TYR A 35 -1.46 -0.53 -1.56
CA TYR A 35 -2.76 -1.16 -1.73
C TYR A 35 -2.64 -2.67 -1.84
N VAL A 36 -3.77 -3.35 -1.71
CA VAL A 36 -3.86 -4.80 -1.78
C VAL A 36 -4.54 -5.19 -3.09
N THR A 37 -3.98 -6.20 -3.75
CA THR A 37 -4.59 -6.84 -4.92
C THR A 37 -4.90 -8.29 -4.60
N ASP A 38 -5.82 -8.89 -5.37
CA ASP A 38 -6.10 -10.32 -5.28
C ASP A 38 -5.11 -11.14 -6.12
N THR A 39 -5.34 -12.45 -6.19
CA THR A 39 -4.48 -13.37 -6.93
C THR A 39 -4.41 -13.08 -8.43
N ASN A 40 -5.39 -12.36 -8.96
CA ASN A 40 -5.44 -11.96 -10.37
C ASN A 40 -4.89 -10.55 -10.61
N GLY A 41 -4.37 -9.92 -9.57
CA GLY A 41 -3.84 -8.55 -9.67
C GLY A 41 -4.91 -7.47 -9.63
N LEU A 42 -6.15 -7.82 -9.29
CA LEU A 42 -7.23 -6.83 -9.22
C LEU A 42 -7.21 -6.10 -7.89
N TYR A 43 -7.40 -4.80 -7.94
CA TYR A 43 -7.45 -3.94 -6.76
C TYR A 43 -8.52 -4.40 -5.77
N LYS A 44 -8.15 -4.42 -4.49
CA LYS A 44 -9.08 -4.77 -3.41
C LYS A 44 -9.25 -3.66 -2.40
N LYS A 45 -8.16 -3.03 -1.95
CA LYS A 45 -8.25 -2.06 -0.87
C LYS A 45 -7.03 -1.16 -0.85
N THR A 46 -7.24 0.12 -0.56
CA THR A 46 -6.16 1.06 -0.26
C THR A 46 -5.74 0.90 1.19
N LEU A 47 -4.44 0.80 1.42
CA LEU A 47 -3.87 0.83 2.77
C LEU A 47 -3.41 2.23 3.16
N TRP A 48 -2.76 2.95 2.24
CA TRP A 48 -2.27 4.29 2.50
C TRP A 48 -1.97 5.02 1.19
N VAL A 49 -2.20 6.34 1.18
CA VAL A 49 -1.81 7.20 0.06
C VAL A 49 -1.03 8.39 0.62
N SER A 50 0.18 8.62 0.10
CA SER A 50 0.97 9.80 0.40
C SER A 50 0.88 10.80 -0.72
N GLY A 51 0.66 12.08 -0.39
CA GLY A 51 0.54 13.18 -1.33
C GLY A 51 -0.69 14.02 -1.04
N LYS A 52 -0.50 15.34 -0.93
CA LYS A 52 -1.60 16.24 -0.54
C LYS A 52 -2.55 16.56 -1.67
N LYS A 53 -2.05 16.61 -2.91
CA LYS A 53 -2.84 17.13 -4.03
C LYS A 53 -3.45 15.96 -4.80
N SER A 54 -4.74 15.71 -4.58
CA SER A 54 -5.43 14.60 -5.23
C SER A 54 -5.41 14.68 -6.75
N LYS A 55 -5.20 15.86 -7.33
CA LYS A 55 -5.09 15.99 -8.78
C LYS A 55 -3.91 15.21 -9.36
N TYR A 56 -2.91 14.86 -8.56
CA TYR A 56 -1.77 14.06 -9.00
C TYR A 56 -1.95 12.57 -8.77
N TYR A 57 -3.02 12.13 -8.12
CA TYR A 57 -3.25 10.71 -7.82
C TYR A 57 -3.36 9.84 -9.06
N LYS A 58 -3.74 10.42 -10.20
CA LYS A 58 -3.80 9.71 -11.48
C LYS A 58 -2.44 9.14 -11.91
N HIS A 59 -1.34 9.69 -11.39
CA HIS A 59 0.02 9.22 -11.69
C HIS A 59 0.38 7.94 -10.94
N LEU A 60 -0.40 7.58 -9.93
CA LEU A 60 -0.33 6.30 -9.24
C LEU A 60 -1.20 5.32 -10.03
N ARG A 61 -0.69 4.86 -11.15
CA ARG A 61 -1.49 4.39 -12.30
C ARG A 61 -2.37 3.19 -12.02
N ASP A 62 -1.79 2.11 -11.50
CA ASP A 62 -2.57 0.90 -11.28
C ASP A 62 -3.56 1.09 -10.14
N TRP A 63 -3.13 1.79 -9.10
CA TRP A 63 -4.00 2.14 -7.99
C TRP A 63 -5.14 3.06 -8.44
N ALA A 64 -4.85 4.07 -9.26
CA ALA A 64 -5.87 4.99 -9.77
C ALA A 64 -6.92 4.24 -10.59
N ARG A 65 -6.48 3.31 -11.44
CA ARG A 65 -7.39 2.49 -12.24
C ARG A 65 -8.24 1.61 -11.35
N GLY A 66 -7.63 0.93 -10.38
CA GLY A 66 -8.33 -0.01 -9.51
C GLY A 66 -9.29 0.66 -8.55
N SER A 67 -8.86 1.75 -7.90
CA SER A 67 -9.67 2.48 -6.92
C SER A 67 -10.73 3.36 -7.58
N GLY A 68 -10.56 3.68 -8.86
CA GLY A 68 -11.40 4.65 -9.57
C GLY A 68 -11.26 6.06 -9.02
N LEU A 69 -10.23 6.32 -8.20
CA LEU A 69 -10.00 7.61 -7.55
C LEU A 69 -11.19 8.07 -6.70
N LYS A 70 -11.99 7.13 -6.23
CA LYS A 70 -13.13 7.42 -5.36
C LYS A 70 -12.62 7.83 -3.99
N ALA A 71 -13.13 8.95 -3.46
CA ALA A 71 -12.70 9.48 -2.16
C ALA A 71 -12.84 8.44 -1.05
N ALA A 72 -13.90 7.64 -1.07
CA ALA A 72 -14.11 6.60 -0.06
C ALA A 72 -12.98 5.59 0.03
N GLU A 73 -12.19 5.42 -1.05
CA GLU A 73 -11.09 4.46 -1.09
C GLU A 73 -9.84 4.95 -0.37
N PHE A 74 -9.72 6.26 -0.12
CA PHE A 74 -8.54 6.80 0.57
C PHE A 74 -8.86 7.79 1.70
N ASP A 75 -10.13 8.07 1.99
CA ASP A 75 -10.51 8.89 3.14
C ASP A 75 -10.02 8.26 4.44
N GLY A 76 -9.33 9.05 5.25
CA GLY A 76 -8.80 8.59 6.54
C GLY A 76 -7.52 7.78 6.45
N VAL A 77 -7.02 7.46 5.26
CA VAL A 77 -5.78 6.71 5.06
C VAL A 77 -4.85 7.44 4.07
N SER A 78 -4.72 8.74 4.25
CA SER A 78 -3.86 9.56 3.41
C SER A 78 -3.05 10.55 4.24
N GLY A 79 -1.94 11.00 3.67
CA GLY A 79 -1.06 11.97 4.31
C GLY A 79 -0.17 12.68 3.31
N ALA A 80 0.83 13.39 3.81
CA ALA A 80 1.73 14.19 3.00
C ALA A 80 2.61 13.32 2.10
N SER A 81 3.17 13.92 1.05
CA SER A 81 4.20 13.30 0.22
C SER A 81 5.44 12.98 1.05
N VAL A 82 6.24 12.03 0.57
CA VAL A 82 7.45 11.56 1.26
C VAL A 82 8.66 12.10 0.54
N GLY A 83 9.53 12.80 1.27
CA GLY A 83 10.73 13.39 0.69
C GLY A 83 11.75 12.37 0.21
N SER A 84 12.57 12.77 -0.76
CA SER A 84 13.66 11.94 -1.28
C SER A 84 14.55 11.44 -0.13
N GLY A 85 14.84 10.15 -0.11
CA GLY A 85 15.67 9.52 0.92
C GLY A 85 14.99 9.33 2.26
N LYS A 86 13.74 9.78 2.41
CA LYS A 86 13.00 9.68 3.69
C LYS A 86 12.27 8.36 3.81
N THR A 87 11.78 8.09 5.01
CA THR A 87 11.04 6.88 5.32
C THR A 87 9.63 7.24 5.74
N LEU A 88 8.66 6.56 5.11
CA LEU A 88 7.26 6.58 5.53
C LEU A 88 7.03 5.39 6.44
N LYS A 89 6.51 5.66 7.66
CA LYS A 89 6.11 4.59 8.57
C LYS A 89 4.70 4.89 9.04
N VAL A 90 3.76 4.03 8.67
CA VAL A 90 2.36 4.17 9.05
C VAL A 90 1.83 2.84 9.53
N THR A 91 0.88 2.88 10.46
CA THR A 91 0.18 1.69 10.91
C THR A 91 -1.26 1.78 10.41
N VAL A 92 -1.70 0.72 9.77
CA VAL A 92 -3.04 0.63 9.18
C VAL A 92 -3.74 -0.62 9.66
N GLU A 93 -5.07 -0.61 9.62
CA GLU A 93 -5.86 -1.80 9.91
C GLU A 93 -5.97 -2.66 8.67
N LEU A 94 -5.63 -3.94 8.80
CA LEU A 94 -5.69 -4.90 7.71
C LEU A 94 -6.61 -6.06 8.10
N ALA A 95 -7.59 -6.35 7.26
CA ALA A 95 -8.49 -7.46 7.51
C ALA A 95 -7.74 -8.79 7.47
N ASP A 96 -7.94 -9.61 8.50
CA ASP A 96 -7.24 -10.90 8.63
C ASP A 96 -7.47 -11.82 7.44
N VAL A 97 -8.64 -11.76 6.83
CA VAL A 97 -8.98 -12.62 5.68
C VAL A 97 -8.11 -12.36 4.45
N LEU A 98 -7.45 -11.21 4.36
CA LEU A 98 -6.56 -10.88 3.26
C LEU A 98 -5.17 -11.51 3.40
N ILE A 99 -4.83 -11.98 4.61
CA ILE A 99 -3.50 -12.51 4.91
C ILE A 99 -3.47 -14.01 4.60
N ASP A 100 -2.39 -14.46 3.97
CA ASP A 100 -2.20 -15.88 3.61
C ASP A 100 -3.29 -16.43 2.69
N SER A 101 -3.88 -15.58 1.85
CA SER A 101 -4.95 -15.96 0.93
C SER A 101 -4.67 -15.59 -0.53
N GLY A 102 -3.39 -15.44 -0.87
CA GLY A 102 -2.99 -15.20 -2.26
C GLY A 102 -3.00 -13.74 -2.66
N HIS A 103 -3.29 -12.83 -1.73
CA HIS A 103 -3.25 -11.39 -2.02
C HIS A 103 -1.82 -10.87 -2.03
N GLU A 104 -1.63 -9.71 -2.66
CA GLU A 104 -0.35 -9.00 -2.68
C GLU A 104 -0.52 -7.60 -2.12
N ILE A 105 0.56 -7.08 -1.51
CA ILE A 105 0.69 -5.65 -1.29
C ILE A 105 1.48 -5.08 -2.46
N ARG A 106 0.99 -4.00 -3.03
CA ARG A 106 1.67 -3.27 -4.09
C ARG A 106 1.84 -1.81 -3.72
N ILE A 107 2.87 -1.19 -4.28
CA ILE A 107 3.11 0.24 -4.13
C ILE A 107 3.29 0.82 -5.51
N ASP A 108 2.46 1.82 -5.85
CA ASP A 108 2.71 2.70 -6.98
C ASP A 108 3.42 3.94 -6.47
N SER A 109 4.37 4.46 -7.22
CA SER A 109 5.08 5.67 -6.85
C SER A 109 5.15 6.65 -8.01
N ALA A 110 5.17 7.94 -7.69
CA ALA A 110 5.27 9.00 -8.68
C ALA A 110 5.89 10.23 -8.04
N VAL A 111 6.64 10.98 -8.82
CA VAL A 111 7.23 12.26 -8.42
C VAL A 111 6.82 13.30 -9.45
N GLU A 112 6.45 14.50 -8.98
CA GLU A 112 6.09 15.60 -9.87
C GLU A 112 7.24 15.87 -10.84
N ASP A 113 6.91 16.00 -12.11
CA ASP A 113 7.89 16.16 -13.22
C ASP A 113 8.87 14.98 -13.34
N GLY A 114 8.57 13.87 -12.71
CA GLY A 114 9.36 12.66 -12.77
C GLY A 114 8.58 11.49 -13.39
N ARG A 115 9.16 10.30 -13.23
CA ARG A 115 8.57 9.08 -13.76
C ARG A 115 7.46 8.57 -12.85
N ASP A 116 6.43 7.96 -13.45
CA ASP A 116 5.42 7.17 -12.75
C ASP A 116 5.88 5.71 -12.73
N ASN A 117 5.76 5.06 -11.59
CA ASN A 117 6.11 3.64 -11.44
C ASN A 117 4.91 2.86 -10.92
N ALA A 118 4.19 2.21 -11.83
CA ALA A 118 3.17 1.26 -11.43
C ALA A 118 3.85 0.03 -10.84
N ALA A 119 3.32 -0.47 -9.72
CA ALA A 119 3.88 -1.62 -9.03
C ALA A 119 5.40 -1.50 -8.82
N ASP A 120 5.83 -0.35 -8.28
CA ASP A 120 7.21 -0.16 -7.85
C ASP A 120 7.63 -1.28 -6.89
N VAL A 121 6.71 -1.71 -6.02
CA VAL A 121 6.89 -2.86 -5.13
C VAL A 121 5.72 -3.81 -5.32
N ARG A 122 6.02 -5.12 -5.31
CA ARG A 122 5.03 -6.19 -5.25
C ARG A 122 5.53 -7.26 -4.29
N VAL A 123 4.74 -7.56 -3.27
CA VAL A 123 5.10 -8.61 -2.31
C VAL A 123 3.87 -9.42 -1.94
N PRO A 124 4.01 -10.73 -1.72
CA PRO A 124 2.90 -11.51 -1.18
C PRO A 124 2.53 -11.01 0.21
N LEU A 125 1.23 -10.95 0.49
CA LEU A 125 0.71 -10.59 1.80
C LEU A 125 0.55 -11.85 2.63
N THR A 126 1.59 -12.21 3.36
CA THR A 126 1.65 -13.46 4.11
C THR A 126 2.28 -13.24 5.47
N THR A 127 1.95 -14.11 6.41
CA THR A 127 2.62 -14.15 7.71
C THR A 127 4.12 -14.39 7.54
N GLN A 128 4.48 -15.27 6.61
CA GLN A 128 5.87 -15.60 6.35
C GLN A 128 6.65 -14.41 5.76
N GLY A 129 6.00 -13.56 4.97
CA GLY A 129 6.62 -12.40 4.36
C GLY A 129 6.79 -11.21 5.29
N ALA A 130 6.10 -11.22 6.43
CA ALA A 130 6.19 -10.12 7.39
C ALA A 130 7.62 -9.96 7.91
N GLY A 131 8.07 -8.72 8.03
CA GLY A 131 9.40 -8.38 8.51
C GLY A 131 10.52 -8.54 7.50
N LYS A 132 10.22 -9.03 6.29
CA LYS A 132 11.24 -9.22 5.25
C LYS A 132 11.25 -8.02 4.31
N PRO A 133 12.39 -7.33 4.16
CA PRO A 133 12.46 -6.18 3.25
C PRO A 133 12.39 -6.63 1.79
N ALA A 134 11.68 -5.84 0.99
CA ALA A 134 11.60 -6.03 -0.45
C ALA A 134 12.09 -4.76 -1.15
N ALA A 135 12.89 -4.91 -2.18
CA ALA A 135 13.38 -3.79 -2.97
C ALA A 135 12.32 -3.32 -3.97
N GLY A 136 12.26 -2.01 -4.18
CA GLY A 136 11.46 -1.43 -5.24
C GLY A 136 12.22 -1.31 -6.54
N ARG A 137 11.50 -1.01 -7.62
CA ARG A 137 12.07 -0.83 -8.96
C ARG A 137 12.29 0.63 -9.33
N GLY A 138 11.54 1.54 -8.68
CA GLY A 138 11.55 2.97 -8.97
C GLY A 138 12.11 3.77 -7.81
N TYR A 139 11.25 4.56 -7.17
CA TYR A 139 11.68 5.45 -6.08
C TYR A 139 11.80 4.73 -4.74
N VAL A 140 11.23 3.55 -4.58
CA VAL A 140 11.28 2.82 -3.33
C VAL A 140 12.58 2.05 -3.21
N GLN A 141 13.32 2.29 -2.14
CA GLN A 141 14.54 1.55 -1.80
C GLN A 141 14.18 0.21 -1.17
N SER A 142 13.34 0.24 -0.15
CA SER A 142 12.88 -0.98 0.51
C SER A 142 11.51 -0.78 1.13
N PHE A 143 10.76 -1.86 1.21
CA PHE A 143 9.45 -1.91 1.85
C PHE A 143 9.39 -3.11 2.77
N THR A 144 8.85 -2.90 3.97
CA THR A 144 8.65 -3.95 4.98
C THR A 144 7.28 -3.76 5.60
N TYR A 145 6.55 -4.84 5.83
CA TYR A 145 5.33 -4.79 6.63
C TYR A 145 5.49 -5.67 7.86
N GLY A 146 5.02 -5.17 9.01
CA GLY A 146 5.06 -5.89 10.27
C GLY A 146 3.65 -6.12 10.79
N MET A 147 3.43 -7.30 11.36
CA MET A 147 2.12 -7.65 11.90
C MET A 147 2.18 -7.93 13.39
#